data_6b828b0d834e568b602f44655238f956
#
_entry.id   6b828b0d834e568b602f44655238f956
#
_cell.length_a   1.000
_cell.length_b   1.000
_cell.length_c   1.000
_cell.angle_alpha   90.00
_cell.angle_beta   90.00
_cell.angle_gamma   90.00
#
_symmetry.space_group_name_H-M   'P 1'
#
loop_
_entity.id
_entity.type
_entity.pdbx_description
1 polymer ?
#
loop_
_entity_poly.entity_id
_entity_poly.type
_entity_poly.pdbx_seq_one_letter_code
_entity_poly.pdbx_strand_id
1 'polypeptide(L)'
;MEEIKVLSIGQKVPDFEFEAYLPEKKDFGRMKISDVSKKGNWLILFFYPADYTFVCPTELADVGGIYPELRKEGIELISMSTDTHFVHYAWANSEKLLVDIRYPMGADPAHNISRAFGVYDEASGLSLRGTF
;
A
#
# COMPACT_ATOMS: atom_id res chain seq x y z
N MET A 1 17.21 15.71 -16.73
CA MET A 1 16.52 14.60 -16.04
C MET A 1 16.62 14.84 -14.54
N GLU A 2 15.50 15.01 -13.87
CA GLU A 2 15.49 15.23 -12.44
C GLU A 2 15.91 13.96 -11.71
N GLU A 3 16.85 14.10 -10.79
CA GLU A 3 17.22 13.02 -9.89
C GLU A 3 16.11 12.82 -8.86
N ILE A 4 15.56 11.61 -8.82
CA ILE A 4 14.58 11.25 -7.81
C ILE A 4 15.33 10.96 -6.51
N LYS A 5 15.12 11.81 -5.51
CA LYS A 5 15.69 11.59 -4.18
C LYS A 5 14.89 10.51 -3.45
N VAL A 6 15.60 9.44 -3.09
CA VAL A 6 15.06 8.42 -2.21
C VAL A 6 15.01 8.97 -0.79
N LEU A 7 13.89 8.69 -0.10
CA LEU A 7 13.72 9.11 1.30
C LEU A 7 14.68 8.35 2.21
N SER A 8 15.23 9.08 3.17
CA SER A 8 16.10 8.52 4.21
C SER A 8 15.31 8.31 5.51
N ILE A 9 15.78 7.37 6.33
CA ILE A 9 15.22 7.18 7.67
C ILE A 9 15.35 8.49 8.46
N GLY A 10 14.26 8.88 9.11
CA GLY A 10 14.19 10.15 9.86
C GLY A 10 13.73 11.34 9.02
N GLN A 11 13.63 11.17 7.72
CA GLN A 11 13.14 12.23 6.83
C GLN A 11 11.61 12.27 6.82
N LYS A 12 11.05 13.48 6.78
CA LYS A 12 9.60 13.65 6.66
C LYS A 12 9.12 13.16 5.30
N VAL A 13 8.12 12.30 5.30
CA VAL A 13 7.50 11.78 4.07
C VAL A 13 6.64 12.87 3.44
N PRO A 14 6.80 13.14 2.12
CA PRO A 14 5.89 14.03 1.41
C PRO A 14 4.44 13.56 1.51
N ASP A 15 3.49 14.49 1.40
CA ASP A 15 2.07 14.16 1.47
C ASP A 15 1.59 13.56 0.14
N PHE A 16 1.99 12.33 -0.12
CA PHE A 16 1.56 11.62 -1.32
C PHE A 16 0.06 11.43 -1.35
N GLU A 17 -0.51 11.61 -2.52
CA GLU A 17 -1.91 11.36 -2.79
C GLU A 17 -2.02 10.20 -3.78
N PHE A 18 -2.95 9.29 -3.55
CA PHE A 18 -3.09 8.09 -4.37
C PHE A 18 -4.50 7.55 -4.36
N GLU A 19 -4.86 6.84 -5.43
CA GLU A 19 -6.12 6.10 -5.48
C GLU A 19 -5.97 4.80 -4.69
N ALA A 20 -7.06 4.32 -4.13
CA ALA A 20 -7.06 3.09 -3.35
C ALA A 20 -8.36 2.31 -3.54
N TYR A 21 -8.27 0.99 -3.35
CA TYR A 21 -9.43 0.18 -3.06
C TYR A 21 -9.59 0.09 -1.55
N LEU A 22 -10.79 0.35 -1.06
CA LEU A 22 -11.12 0.35 0.35
C LEU A 22 -12.02 -0.85 0.67
N PRO A 23 -11.44 -2.00 1.08
CA PRO A 23 -12.21 -3.24 1.30
C PRO A 23 -13.31 -3.08 2.34
N GLU A 24 -13.08 -2.28 3.36
CA GLU A 24 -14.05 -2.05 4.45
C GLU A 24 -15.34 -1.39 3.94
N LYS A 25 -15.22 -0.53 2.92
CA LYS A 25 -16.35 0.15 2.27
C LYS A 25 -16.80 -0.55 0.98
N LYS A 26 -16.03 -1.51 0.49
CA LYS A 26 -16.20 -2.18 -0.80
C LYS A 26 -16.29 -1.18 -1.96
N ASP A 27 -15.47 -0.15 -1.90
CA ASP A 27 -15.49 0.98 -2.84
C ASP A 27 -14.09 1.53 -3.05
N PHE A 28 -13.96 2.39 -4.04
CA PHE A 28 -12.74 3.14 -4.32
C PHE A 28 -12.70 4.42 -3.50
N GLY A 29 -11.50 4.89 -3.26
CA GLY A 29 -11.31 6.18 -2.60
C GLY A 29 -9.96 6.78 -2.94
N ARG A 30 -9.83 8.08 -2.67
CA ARG A 30 -8.57 8.80 -2.81
C ARG A 30 -8.03 9.10 -1.43
N MET A 31 -6.76 8.79 -1.21
CA MET A 31 -6.12 8.92 0.10
C MET A 31 -4.89 9.81 0.02
N LYS A 32 -4.57 10.44 1.14
CA LYS A 32 -3.32 11.18 1.36
C LYS A 32 -2.62 10.61 2.59
N ILE A 33 -1.31 10.68 2.60
CA ILE A 33 -0.52 10.31 3.79
C ILE A 33 -0.97 11.12 5.01
N SER A 34 -1.27 12.41 4.81
CA SER A 34 -1.72 13.30 5.89
C SER A 34 -3.07 12.89 6.50
N ASP A 35 -3.91 12.13 5.79
CA ASP A 35 -5.17 11.63 6.34
C ASP A 35 -4.94 10.76 7.57
N VAL A 36 -3.84 10.00 7.59
CA VAL A 36 -3.45 9.16 8.72
C VAL A 36 -2.85 10.00 9.84
N SER A 37 -1.91 10.89 9.51
CA SER A 37 -1.20 11.71 10.49
C SER A 37 -2.12 12.71 11.20
N LYS A 38 -3.12 13.26 10.52
CA LYS A 38 -4.10 14.19 11.10
C LYS A 38 -4.94 13.54 12.20
N LYS A 39 -5.13 12.23 12.14
CA LYS A 39 -5.84 11.46 13.18
C LYS A 39 -4.93 11.10 14.36
N GLY A 40 -3.66 11.49 14.32
CA GLY A 40 -2.67 11.15 15.32
C GLY A 40 -2.19 9.71 15.24
N ASN A 41 -2.44 9.03 14.14
CA ASN A 41 -2.07 7.63 13.95
C ASN A 41 -0.69 7.49 13.31
N TRP A 42 -0.05 6.36 13.61
CA TRP A 42 1.12 5.90 12.87
C TRP A 42 0.68 5.22 11.58
N LEU A 43 1.55 5.22 10.58
CA LEU A 43 1.28 4.57 9.30
C LEU A 43 2.34 3.52 9.00
N ILE A 44 1.89 2.31 8.66
CA ILE A 44 2.74 1.28 8.06
C ILE A 44 2.38 1.20 6.57
N LEU A 45 3.35 1.46 5.71
CA LEU A 45 3.24 1.21 4.27
C LEU A 45 3.91 -0.11 3.94
N PHE A 46 3.15 -1.01 3.32
CA PHE A 46 3.59 -2.35 2.96
C PHE A 46 3.61 -2.48 1.44
N PHE A 47 4.81 -2.45 0.84
CA PHE A 47 4.97 -2.59 -0.61
C PHE A 47 5.15 -4.05 -1.01
N TYR A 48 4.55 -4.42 -2.14
CA TYR A 48 4.67 -5.75 -2.73
C TYR A 48 4.68 -5.64 -4.26
N PRO A 49 5.22 -6.66 -4.99
CA PRO A 49 5.43 -6.54 -6.43
C PRO A 49 4.17 -6.39 -7.27
N ALA A 50 3.18 -7.29 -7.12
CA ALA A 50 2.03 -7.27 -8.03
C ALA A 50 0.87 -8.10 -7.52
N ASP A 51 -0.34 -7.68 -7.88
CA ASP A 51 -1.56 -8.46 -7.74
C ASP A 51 -1.50 -9.69 -8.67
N TYR A 52 -2.33 -10.68 -8.40
CA TYR A 52 -2.44 -11.91 -9.19
C TYR A 52 -1.13 -12.72 -9.27
N THR A 53 -0.37 -12.73 -8.17
CA THR A 53 0.82 -13.57 -8.02
C THR A 53 0.61 -14.62 -6.92
N PHE A 54 1.53 -15.59 -6.81
CA PHE A 54 1.34 -16.73 -5.92
C PHE A 54 1.70 -16.44 -4.46
N VAL A 55 2.70 -15.62 -4.21
CA VAL A 55 3.22 -15.36 -2.85
C VAL A 55 2.52 -14.16 -2.20
N CYS A 56 2.27 -13.10 -2.96
CA CYS A 56 1.71 -11.86 -2.43
C CYS A 56 0.38 -12.03 -1.67
N PRO A 57 -0.59 -12.87 -2.11
CA PRO A 57 -1.84 -13.00 -1.37
C PRO A 57 -1.65 -13.59 0.03
N THR A 58 -0.69 -14.50 0.24
CA THR A 58 -0.41 -15.03 1.57
C THR A 58 0.18 -13.96 2.49
N GLU A 59 1.09 -13.14 1.98
CA GLU A 59 1.67 -12.02 2.74
C GLU A 59 0.59 -11.01 3.14
N LEU A 60 -0.27 -10.63 2.20
CA LEU A 60 -1.34 -9.67 2.46
C LEU A 60 -2.37 -10.21 3.45
N ALA A 61 -2.69 -11.50 3.38
CA ALA A 61 -3.60 -12.15 4.31
C ALA A 61 -3.01 -12.19 5.73
N ASP A 62 -1.72 -12.52 5.87
CA ASP A 62 -1.03 -12.55 7.16
C ASP A 62 -1.05 -11.17 7.83
N VAL A 63 -0.74 -10.14 7.07
CA VAL A 63 -0.79 -8.75 7.56
C VAL A 63 -2.23 -8.36 7.91
N GLY A 64 -3.21 -8.82 7.13
CA GLY A 64 -4.63 -8.62 7.40
C GLY A 64 -5.06 -9.19 8.74
N GLY A 65 -4.46 -10.30 9.14
CA GLY A 65 -4.75 -10.94 10.42
C GLY A 65 -4.35 -10.10 11.64
N ILE A 66 -3.31 -9.28 11.53
CA ILE A 66 -2.87 -8.41 12.62
C ILE A 66 -3.45 -6.99 12.54
N TYR A 67 -4.15 -6.65 11.47
CA TYR A 67 -4.69 -5.31 11.27
C TYR A 67 -5.60 -4.82 12.42
N PRO A 68 -6.54 -5.63 12.94
CA PRO A 68 -7.36 -5.18 14.08
C PRO A 68 -6.52 -4.80 15.31
N GLU A 69 -5.45 -5.54 15.59
CA GLU A 69 -4.53 -5.23 16.70
C GLU A 69 -3.78 -3.92 16.44
N LEU A 70 -3.32 -3.69 15.22
CA LEU A 70 -2.64 -2.46 14.83
C LEU A 70 -3.55 -1.25 15.01
N ARG A 71 -4.81 -1.36 14.61
CA ARG A 71 -5.79 -0.27 14.75
C ARG A 71 -6.02 0.08 16.23
N LYS A 72 -6.06 -0.89 17.11
CA LYS A 72 -6.18 -0.65 18.57
C LYS A 72 -5.01 0.14 19.12
N GLU A 73 -3.84 -0.02 18.55
CA GLU A 73 -2.62 0.69 18.93
C GLU A 73 -2.46 2.05 18.22
N GLY A 74 -3.46 2.48 17.47
CA GLY A 74 -3.40 3.74 16.72
C GLY A 74 -2.51 3.68 15.48
N ILE A 75 -2.42 2.50 14.86
CA ILE A 75 -1.59 2.27 13.68
C ILE A 75 -2.48 1.94 12.48
N GLU A 76 -2.36 2.72 11.40
CA GLU A 76 -3.00 2.43 10.13
C GLU A 76 -2.04 1.65 9.24
N LEU A 77 -2.60 0.74 8.45
CA LEU A 77 -1.85 -0.08 7.49
C LEU A 77 -2.38 0.18 6.10
N ILE A 78 -1.49 0.42 5.15
CA ILE A 78 -1.84 0.57 3.73
C ILE A 78 -0.88 -0.31 2.94
N SER A 79 -1.41 -1.22 2.13
CA SER A 79 -0.60 -1.94 1.16
C SER A 79 -0.43 -1.09 -0.10
N MET A 80 0.65 -1.32 -0.84
CA MET A 80 0.97 -0.52 -2.04
C MET A 80 1.64 -1.40 -3.08
N SER A 81 1.21 -1.27 -4.32
CA SER A 81 1.90 -1.84 -5.47
C SER A 81 1.73 -0.91 -6.68
N THR A 82 2.39 -1.24 -7.78
CA THR A 82 2.27 -0.46 -9.02
C THR A 82 1.01 -0.81 -9.83
N ASP A 83 0.17 -1.70 -9.33
CA ASP A 83 -1.14 -2.00 -9.93
C ASP A 83 -2.12 -0.84 -9.71
N THR A 84 -3.17 -0.80 -10.53
CA THR A 84 -4.23 0.18 -10.36
C THR A 84 -5.20 -0.25 -9.24
N HIS A 85 -5.96 0.69 -8.73
CA HIS A 85 -7.01 0.40 -7.74
C HIS A 85 -8.11 -0.50 -8.32
N PHE A 86 -8.34 -0.46 -9.62
CA PHE A 86 -9.28 -1.38 -10.29
C PHE A 86 -8.79 -2.83 -10.22
N VAL A 87 -7.50 -3.06 -10.42
CA VAL A 87 -6.90 -4.39 -10.31
C VAL A 87 -6.96 -4.88 -8.86
N HIS A 88 -6.69 -4.03 -7.88
CA HIS A 88 -6.84 -4.36 -6.46
C HIS A 88 -8.25 -4.83 -6.13
N TYR A 89 -9.26 -4.11 -6.61
CA TYR A 89 -10.66 -4.47 -6.42
C TYR A 89 -10.97 -5.87 -6.99
N ALA A 90 -10.57 -6.11 -8.24
CA ALA A 90 -10.84 -7.40 -8.89
C ALA A 90 -10.15 -8.55 -8.17
N TRP A 91 -8.89 -8.35 -7.78
CA TRP A 91 -8.12 -9.38 -7.10
C TRP A 91 -8.66 -9.67 -5.70
N ALA A 92 -8.94 -8.65 -4.92
CA ALA A 92 -9.48 -8.79 -3.56
C ALA A 92 -10.82 -9.53 -3.55
N ASN A 93 -11.62 -9.38 -4.59
CA ASN A 93 -12.93 -10.04 -4.69
C ASN A 93 -12.89 -11.44 -5.33
N SER A 94 -11.78 -11.79 -5.99
CA SER A 94 -11.63 -13.10 -6.64
C SER A 94 -10.70 -14.07 -5.90
N GLU A 95 -9.77 -13.55 -5.06
CA GLU A 95 -8.82 -14.38 -4.33
C GLU A 95 -9.37 -14.69 -2.94
N LYS A 96 -9.55 -15.97 -2.63
CA LYS A 96 -10.11 -16.42 -1.34
C LYS A 96 -9.33 -15.94 -0.13
N LEU A 97 -7.99 -15.85 -0.24
CA LEU A 97 -7.13 -15.41 0.85
C LEU A 97 -7.34 -13.93 1.21
N LEU A 98 -7.90 -13.13 0.31
CA LEU A 98 -8.03 -11.69 0.46
C LEU A 98 -9.45 -11.24 0.86
N VAL A 99 -10.42 -12.15 0.95
CA VAL A 99 -11.82 -11.77 1.19
C VAL A 99 -12.03 -11.07 2.54
N ASP A 100 -11.17 -11.34 3.51
CA ASP A 100 -11.28 -10.76 4.86
C ASP A 100 -10.36 -9.56 5.10
N ILE A 101 -9.63 -9.12 4.10
CA ILE A 101 -8.79 -7.92 4.22
C ILE A 101 -9.67 -6.68 4.41
N ARG A 102 -9.27 -5.83 5.37
CA ARG A 102 -9.99 -4.60 5.70
C ARG A 102 -9.16 -3.34 5.51
N TYR A 103 -7.82 -3.46 5.45
CA TYR A 103 -6.96 -2.30 5.27
C TYR A 103 -7.00 -1.78 3.82
N PRO A 104 -6.74 -0.47 3.61
CA PRO A 104 -6.71 0.10 2.27
C PRO A 104 -5.61 -0.49 1.39
N MET A 105 -5.92 -0.69 0.12
CA MET A 105 -4.99 -1.16 -0.89
C MET A 105 -4.67 -0.01 -1.84
N GLY A 106 -3.53 0.63 -1.61
CA GLY A 106 -3.09 1.80 -2.36
C GLY A 106 -2.52 1.45 -3.72
N ALA A 107 -2.71 2.33 -4.68
CA ALA A 107 -2.25 2.17 -6.05
C ALA A 107 -1.17 3.19 -6.38
N ASP A 108 -0.07 2.73 -6.98
CA ASP A 108 1.04 3.58 -7.41
C ASP A 108 1.40 3.31 -8.89
N PRO A 109 0.43 3.42 -9.82
CA PRO A 109 0.69 3.08 -11.23
C PRO A 109 1.69 4.02 -11.91
N ALA A 110 1.85 5.24 -11.41
CA ALA A 110 2.86 6.18 -11.89
C ALA A 110 4.26 5.95 -11.29
N HIS A 111 4.39 5.01 -10.34
CA HIS A 111 5.65 4.60 -9.71
C HIS A 111 6.31 5.65 -8.82
N ASN A 112 5.67 6.79 -8.57
CA ASN A 112 6.27 7.90 -7.82
C ASN A 112 6.53 7.55 -6.36
N ILE A 113 5.59 6.86 -5.72
CA ILE A 113 5.68 6.50 -4.30
C ILE A 113 6.73 5.40 -4.12
N SER A 114 6.68 4.38 -4.98
CA SER A 114 7.67 3.29 -4.96
C SER A 114 9.09 3.82 -5.16
N ARG A 115 9.28 4.77 -6.07
CA ARG A 115 10.59 5.41 -6.29
C ARG A 115 11.04 6.19 -5.08
N ALA A 116 10.14 6.95 -4.45
CA ALA A 116 10.49 7.77 -3.27
C ALA A 116 10.97 6.91 -2.11
N PHE A 117 10.38 5.73 -1.92
CA PHE A 117 10.80 4.80 -0.87
C PHE A 117 11.96 3.88 -1.28
N GLY A 118 12.46 4.01 -2.50
CA GLY A 118 13.61 3.23 -2.98
C GLY A 118 13.29 1.76 -3.27
N VAL A 119 12.03 1.43 -3.51
CA VAL A 119 11.58 0.06 -3.76
C VAL A 119 11.05 -0.16 -5.18
N TYR A 120 11.33 0.77 -6.09
CA TYR A 120 10.94 0.59 -7.48
C TYR A 120 12.03 -0.12 -8.27
N ASP A 121 11.66 -1.20 -8.96
CA ASP A 121 12.57 -1.94 -9.85
C ASP A 121 12.34 -1.48 -11.29
N GLU A 122 13.29 -0.70 -11.81
CA GLU A 122 13.23 -0.17 -13.17
C GLU A 122 13.20 -1.28 -14.24
N ALA A 123 13.81 -2.43 -13.96
CA ALA A 123 13.88 -3.54 -14.92
C ALA A 123 12.53 -4.23 -15.13
N SER A 124 11.79 -4.45 -14.05
CA SER A 124 10.49 -5.14 -14.09
C SER A 124 9.29 -4.20 -14.15
N GLY A 125 9.46 -2.94 -13.75
CA GLY A 125 8.35 -2.00 -13.60
C GLY A 125 7.48 -2.27 -12.37
N LEU A 126 7.96 -3.11 -11.45
CA LEU A 126 7.23 -3.50 -10.25
C LEU A 126 7.90 -2.94 -9.01
N SER A 127 7.14 -2.90 -7.92
CA SER A 127 7.69 -2.60 -6.61
C SER A 127 8.45 -3.81 -6.05
N LEU A 128 9.51 -3.55 -5.30
CA LEU A 128 10.14 -4.56 -4.46
C LEU A 128 9.36 -4.65 -3.15
N ARG A 129 9.59 -5.72 -2.37
CA ARG A 129 9.02 -5.83 -1.04
C ARG A 129 9.70 -4.87 -0.10
N GLY A 130 8.92 -4.12 0.66
CA GLY A 130 9.44 -3.18 1.63
C GLY A 130 8.34 -2.76 2.59
N THR A 131 8.69 -2.61 3.86
CA THR A 131 7.76 -2.18 4.91
C THR A 131 8.36 -0.97 5.62
N PHE A 132 7.58 0.10 5.67
CA PHE A 132 8.01 1.38 6.24
C PHE A 132 7.02 1.91 7.25
#